data_1f4032dc3546080f5e83fdcb49c22952
#
_entry.id   1f4032dc3546080f5e83fdcb49c22952
#
_cell.length_a   1.000
_cell.length_b   1.000
_cell.length_c   1.000
_cell.angle_alpha   90.00
_cell.angle_beta   90.00
_cell.angle_gamma   90.00
#
_symmetry.space_group_name_H-M   'P 1'
#
loop_
_entity.id
_entity.type
_entity.pdbx_description
1 polymer ?
#
loop_
_entity_poly.entity_id
_entity_poly.type
_entity_poly.pdbx_seq_one_letter_code
_entity_poly.pdbx_strand_id
1 'polypeptide(L)'
;MLGLFMVLPVLALHIDEYRGATPMMLGIILGAYGLAQAILQIPLGMLSDKIGRRPVILGGLALFVLGSVIAANAESAVELVVGRVVQGAGAIASTLMALVSDLTSEENRTKAMAAIGASIGMSFMLAMILGPLISSVMGLAGVFWVTALLGCLGVLIFLRFVPRRVALQSNRETSTDLSQMSRLLQDPNLLRLN
;
A
#
# COMPACT_ATOMS: atom_id res chain seq x y z
N MET A 1 -1.79 1.34 6.85
CA MET A 1 -1.72 2.81 6.68
C MET A 1 -0.93 3.48 7.81
N LEU A 2 -1.25 3.22 9.10
CA LEU A 2 -0.55 3.86 10.23
C LEU A 2 0.98 3.78 10.11
N GLY A 3 1.55 2.57 9.97
CA GLY A 3 3.00 2.38 9.87
C GLY A 3 3.66 3.11 8.70
N LEU A 4 2.95 3.23 7.57
CA LEU A 4 3.43 4.00 6.43
C LEU A 4 3.55 5.49 6.75
N PHE A 5 2.51 6.05 7.35
CA PHE A 5 2.46 7.48 7.63
C PHE A 5 3.44 7.91 8.74
N MET A 6 3.78 7.01 9.69
CA MET A 6 4.76 7.31 10.73
C MET A 6 6.16 7.61 10.18
N VAL A 7 6.53 7.00 9.05
CA VAL A 7 7.84 7.19 8.44
C VAL A 7 8.01 8.59 7.85
N LEU A 8 6.93 9.21 7.34
CA LEU A 8 6.99 10.50 6.64
C LEU A 8 7.63 11.62 7.48
N PRO A 9 7.17 11.95 8.69
CA PRO A 9 7.76 13.01 9.48
C PRO A 9 9.13 12.65 10.05
N VAL A 10 9.38 11.36 10.31
CA VAL A 10 10.58 10.89 11.01
C VAL A 10 11.77 10.77 10.08
N LEU A 11 11.55 10.35 8.83
CA LEU A 11 12.63 10.15 7.87
C LEU A 11 13.45 11.43 7.64
N ALA A 12 12.77 12.58 7.53
CA ALA A 12 13.43 13.87 7.34
C ALA A 12 14.30 14.29 8.52
N LEU A 13 13.97 13.82 9.74
CA LEU A 13 14.72 14.15 10.95
C LEU A 13 15.98 13.29 11.18
N HIS A 14 16.00 12.07 10.61
CA HIS A 14 17.03 11.07 10.89
C HIS A 14 17.83 10.65 9.66
N ILE A 15 17.57 11.26 8.49
CA ILE A 15 18.24 10.84 7.24
C ILE A 15 19.76 11.02 7.31
N ASP A 16 20.23 12.06 8.00
CA ASP A 16 21.66 12.38 8.10
C ASP A 16 22.48 11.34 8.90
N GLU A 17 21.81 10.44 9.63
CA GLU A 17 22.42 9.33 10.36
C GLU A 17 22.87 8.19 9.42
N TYR A 18 22.41 8.17 8.17
CA TYR A 18 22.63 7.09 7.22
C TYR A 18 23.75 7.39 6.25
N ARG A 19 24.60 6.41 5.95
CA ARG A 19 25.70 6.58 4.98
C ARG A 19 25.15 6.93 3.60
N GLY A 20 25.73 7.94 3.00
CA GLY A 20 25.32 8.43 1.67
C GLY A 20 24.03 9.26 1.68
N ALA A 21 23.64 9.75 2.85
CA ALA A 21 22.50 10.66 2.98
C ALA A 21 22.78 11.98 2.24
N THR A 22 21.80 12.43 1.50
CA THR A 22 21.74 13.73 0.85
C THR A 22 20.29 14.19 0.81
N PRO A 23 20.01 15.50 0.67
CA PRO A 23 18.62 15.97 0.46
C PRO A 23 17.93 15.30 -0.73
N MET A 24 18.70 14.97 -1.78
CA MET A 24 18.18 14.25 -2.95
C MET A 24 17.79 12.81 -2.58
N MET A 25 18.61 12.11 -1.77
CA MET A 25 18.32 10.75 -1.30
C MET A 25 17.06 10.70 -0.44
N LEU A 26 16.80 11.72 0.38
CA LEU A 26 15.55 11.83 1.13
C LEU A 26 14.35 11.79 0.18
N GLY A 27 14.37 12.59 -0.88
CA GLY A 27 13.32 12.60 -1.89
C GLY A 27 13.16 11.25 -2.60
N ILE A 28 14.28 10.58 -2.92
CA ILE A 28 14.29 9.26 -3.56
C ILE A 28 13.68 8.21 -2.61
N ILE A 29 14.05 8.18 -1.32
CA ILE A 29 13.53 7.22 -0.34
C ILE A 29 12.01 7.39 -0.16
N LEU A 30 11.53 8.62 -0.08
CA LEU A 30 10.09 8.91 0.01
C LEU A 30 9.36 8.53 -1.28
N GLY A 31 9.93 8.93 -2.43
CA GLY A 31 9.36 8.66 -3.75
C GLY A 31 9.38 7.19 -4.15
N ALA A 32 10.42 6.44 -3.75
CA ALA A 32 10.59 5.03 -4.08
C ALA A 32 9.41 4.16 -3.64
N TYR A 33 8.89 4.39 -2.44
CA TYR A 33 7.68 3.71 -1.96
C TYR A 33 6.48 4.04 -2.85
N GLY A 34 6.21 5.33 -3.07
CA GLY A 34 5.06 5.79 -3.85
C GLY A 34 5.13 5.34 -5.31
N LEU A 35 6.31 5.37 -5.92
CA LEU A 35 6.53 4.93 -7.29
C LEU A 35 6.32 3.42 -7.44
N ALA A 36 6.92 2.61 -6.55
CA ALA A 36 6.71 1.16 -6.55
C ALA A 36 5.23 0.81 -6.36
N GLN A 37 4.55 1.49 -5.44
CA GLN A 37 3.11 1.34 -5.23
C GLN A 37 2.31 1.74 -6.48
N ALA A 38 2.59 2.88 -7.09
CA ALA A 38 1.86 3.36 -8.26
C ALA A 38 1.97 2.39 -9.45
N ILE A 39 3.18 1.87 -9.70
CA ILE A 39 3.45 0.91 -10.78
C ILE A 39 2.74 -0.43 -10.51
N LEU A 40 2.82 -0.95 -9.28
CA LEU A 40 2.36 -2.29 -8.97
C LEU A 40 0.89 -2.38 -8.55
N GLN A 41 0.26 -1.27 -8.18
CA GLN A 41 -1.13 -1.26 -7.73
C GLN A 41 -2.11 -1.76 -8.80
N ILE A 42 -1.93 -1.38 -10.07
CA ILE A 42 -2.77 -1.84 -11.17
C ILE A 42 -2.53 -3.32 -11.47
N PRO A 43 -1.30 -3.79 -11.72
CA PRO A 43 -1.02 -5.22 -11.96
C PRO A 43 -1.49 -6.13 -10.81
N LEU A 44 -1.26 -5.73 -9.57
CA LEU A 44 -1.70 -6.50 -8.40
C LEU A 44 -3.22 -6.51 -8.25
N GLY A 45 -3.90 -5.41 -8.58
CA GLY A 45 -5.35 -5.35 -8.67
C GLY A 45 -5.88 -6.38 -9.69
N MET A 46 -5.36 -6.35 -10.92
CA MET A 46 -5.74 -7.31 -11.98
C MET A 46 -5.40 -8.76 -11.61
N LEU A 47 -4.26 -9.00 -10.97
CA LEU A 47 -3.88 -10.31 -10.47
C LEU A 47 -4.88 -10.81 -9.44
N SER A 48 -5.35 -9.92 -8.55
CA SER A 48 -6.32 -10.26 -7.52
C SER A 48 -7.69 -10.64 -8.07
N ASP A 49 -8.04 -10.16 -9.27
CA ASP A 49 -9.26 -10.57 -9.99
C ASP A 49 -9.13 -12.00 -10.54
N LYS A 50 -7.90 -12.43 -10.89
CA LYS A 50 -7.63 -13.75 -11.48
C LYS A 50 -7.43 -14.84 -10.44
N ILE A 51 -6.57 -14.60 -9.44
CA ILE A 51 -6.18 -15.61 -8.44
C ILE A 51 -6.92 -15.47 -7.10
N GLY A 52 -7.75 -14.42 -6.97
CA GLY A 52 -8.51 -14.10 -5.76
C GLY A 52 -7.88 -12.98 -4.94
N ARG A 53 -8.71 -12.28 -4.18
CA ARG A 53 -8.30 -11.15 -3.33
C ARG A 53 -7.34 -11.58 -2.21
N ARG A 54 -7.65 -12.72 -1.58
CA ARG A 54 -6.95 -13.19 -0.39
C ARG A 54 -5.46 -13.44 -0.58
N PRO A 55 -5.00 -14.23 -1.58
CA PRO A 55 -3.56 -14.49 -1.75
C PRO A 55 -2.78 -13.22 -2.11
N VAL A 56 -3.36 -12.30 -2.88
CA VAL A 56 -2.71 -11.05 -3.24
C VAL A 56 -2.56 -10.13 -2.02
N ILE A 57 -3.58 -10.03 -1.18
CA ILE A 57 -3.50 -9.24 0.06
C ILE A 57 -2.45 -9.81 1.01
N LEU A 58 -2.43 -11.14 1.20
CA LEU A 58 -1.43 -11.77 2.07
C LEU A 58 -0.01 -11.62 1.53
N GLY A 59 0.18 -11.81 0.23
CA GLY A 59 1.47 -11.60 -0.44
C GLY A 59 1.94 -10.14 -0.32
N GLY A 60 1.05 -9.19 -0.54
CA GLY A 60 1.35 -7.77 -0.40
C GLY A 60 1.69 -7.37 1.05
N LEU A 61 0.93 -7.87 2.03
CA LEU A 61 1.26 -7.65 3.45
C LEU A 61 2.62 -8.28 3.82
N ALA A 62 2.94 -9.46 3.30
CA ALA A 62 4.25 -10.09 3.52
C ALA A 62 5.39 -9.26 2.93
N LEU A 63 5.23 -8.74 1.70
CA LEU A 63 6.19 -7.81 1.09
C LEU A 63 6.33 -6.51 1.89
N PHE A 64 5.21 -5.98 2.38
CA PHE A 64 5.24 -4.78 3.23
C PHE A 64 6.02 -5.01 4.53
N VAL A 65 5.82 -6.15 5.20
CA VAL A 65 6.59 -6.54 6.40
C VAL A 65 8.06 -6.73 6.06
N LEU A 66 8.36 -7.46 4.99
CA LEU A 66 9.74 -7.70 4.53
C LEU A 66 10.47 -6.38 4.24
N GLY A 67 9.84 -5.48 3.49
CA GLY A 67 10.40 -4.16 3.19
C GLY A 67 10.62 -3.32 4.46
N SER A 68 9.71 -3.42 5.44
CA SER A 68 9.86 -2.75 6.74
C SER A 68 11.03 -3.31 7.53
N VAL A 69 11.25 -4.62 7.52
CA VAL A 69 12.40 -5.27 8.19
C VAL A 69 13.72 -4.89 7.50
N ILE A 70 13.75 -4.86 6.16
CA ILE A 70 14.94 -4.41 5.41
C ILE A 70 15.27 -2.96 5.80
N ALA A 71 14.29 -2.06 5.79
CA ALA A 71 14.48 -0.66 6.14
C ALA A 71 14.88 -0.46 7.62
N ALA A 72 14.38 -1.32 8.52
CA ALA A 72 14.74 -1.27 9.94
C ALA A 72 16.21 -1.65 10.23
N ASN A 73 16.81 -2.48 9.36
CA ASN A 73 18.20 -2.92 9.47
C ASN A 73 19.14 -2.18 8.50
N ALA A 74 18.65 -1.14 7.83
CA ALA A 74 19.46 -0.38 6.89
C ALA A 74 20.53 0.43 7.62
N GLU A 75 21.74 0.44 7.09
CA GLU A 75 22.86 1.28 7.54
C GLU A 75 23.17 2.41 6.53
N SER A 76 22.63 2.32 5.34
CA SER A 76 22.83 3.27 4.25
C SER A 76 21.52 3.77 3.64
N ALA A 77 21.57 4.97 3.05
CA ALA A 77 20.42 5.54 2.34
C ALA A 77 19.96 4.64 1.17
N VAL A 78 20.89 3.92 0.52
CA VAL A 78 20.56 2.98 -0.57
C VAL A 78 19.76 1.78 -0.05
N GLU A 79 20.14 1.21 1.09
CA GLU A 79 19.37 0.11 1.72
C GLU A 79 17.96 0.57 2.14
N LEU A 80 17.83 1.81 2.64
CA LEU A 80 16.52 2.40 2.88
C LEU A 80 15.67 2.48 1.59
N VAL A 81 16.28 2.89 0.46
CA VAL A 81 15.57 2.89 -0.84
C VAL A 81 15.08 1.49 -1.18
N VAL A 82 15.93 0.46 -1.04
CA VAL A 82 15.55 -0.94 -1.31
C VAL A 82 14.39 -1.37 -0.42
N GLY A 83 14.48 -1.12 0.89
CA GLY A 83 13.40 -1.41 1.84
C GLY A 83 12.09 -0.72 1.45
N ARG A 84 12.15 0.55 1.02
CA ARG A 84 10.98 1.33 0.58
C ARG A 84 10.39 0.84 -0.73
N VAL A 85 11.20 0.42 -1.69
CA VAL A 85 10.71 -0.21 -2.94
C VAL A 85 9.98 -1.51 -2.63
N VAL A 86 10.57 -2.40 -1.82
CA VAL A 86 9.95 -3.67 -1.43
C VAL A 86 8.65 -3.44 -0.64
N GLN A 87 8.66 -2.46 0.27
CA GLN A 87 7.49 -2.06 1.04
C GLN A 87 6.36 -1.54 0.12
N GLY A 88 6.70 -0.70 -0.87
CA GLY A 88 5.76 -0.19 -1.88
C GLY A 88 5.26 -1.27 -2.83
N ALA A 89 6.09 -2.30 -3.12
CA ALA A 89 5.69 -3.46 -3.91
C ALA A 89 4.58 -4.27 -3.22
N GLY A 90 4.43 -4.15 -1.90
CA GLY A 90 3.31 -4.70 -1.14
C GLY A 90 1.99 -3.91 -1.30
N ALA A 91 1.80 -3.18 -2.39
CA ALA A 91 0.63 -2.34 -2.66
C ALA A 91 -0.68 -3.14 -2.72
N ILE A 92 -1.45 -3.12 -1.63
CA ILE A 92 -2.72 -3.84 -1.50
C ILE A 92 -3.95 -2.95 -1.43
N ALA A 93 -3.78 -1.62 -1.54
CA ALA A 93 -4.87 -0.67 -1.33
C ALA A 93 -6.05 -0.90 -2.29
N SER A 94 -5.78 -1.06 -3.61
CA SER A 94 -6.80 -1.35 -4.61
C SER A 94 -7.48 -2.69 -4.34
N THR A 95 -6.72 -3.73 -4.01
CA THR A 95 -7.24 -5.07 -3.71
C THR A 95 -8.10 -5.08 -2.44
N LEU A 96 -7.73 -4.29 -1.41
CA LEU A 96 -8.54 -4.13 -0.19
C LEU A 96 -9.85 -3.39 -0.48
N MET A 97 -9.80 -2.32 -1.25
CA MET A 97 -11.01 -1.59 -1.66
C MET A 97 -11.95 -2.48 -2.47
N ALA A 98 -11.40 -3.28 -3.39
CA ALA A 98 -12.16 -4.25 -4.15
C ALA A 98 -12.78 -5.32 -3.24
N LEU A 99 -12.00 -5.87 -2.28
CA LEU A 99 -12.52 -6.84 -1.31
C LEU A 99 -13.68 -6.27 -0.49
N VAL A 100 -13.56 -5.03 -0.01
CA VAL A 100 -14.65 -4.38 0.74
C VAL A 100 -15.87 -4.17 -0.14
N SER A 101 -15.68 -3.79 -1.41
CA SER A 101 -16.76 -3.66 -2.39
C SER A 101 -17.46 -5.01 -2.63
N ASP A 102 -16.70 -6.10 -2.75
CA ASP A 102 -17.21 -7.46 -2.98
C ASP A 102 -18.01 -8.00 -1.77
N LEU A 103 -17.67 -7.55 -0.56
CA LEU A 103 -18.32 -7.98 0.69
C LEU A 103 -19.46 -7.07 1.15
N THR A 104 -19.70 -5.97 0.46
CA THR A 104 -20.67 -4.94 0.87
C THR A 104 -21.79 -4.82 -0.15
N SER A 105 -23.05 -4.78 0.33
CA SER A 105 -24.20 -4.52 -0.56
C SER A 105 -24.09 -3.14 -1.21
N GLU A 106 -24.72 -2.94 -2.37
CA GLU A 106 -24.69 -1.67 -3.13
C GLU A 106 -25.12 -0.48 -2.26
N GLU A 107 -26.18 -0.66 -1.48
CA GLU A 107 -26.74 0.37 -0.57
C GLU A 107 -25.73 0.82 0.50
N ASN A 108 -24.85 -0.07 0.96
CA ASN A 108 -23.89 0.20 2.03
C ASN A 108 -22.48 0.50 1.52
N ARG A 109 -22.21 0.36 0.21
CA ARG A 109 -20.88 0.55 -0.38
C ARG A 109 -20.30 1.92 -0.10
N THR A 110 -21.11 2.99 -0.24
CA THR A 110 -20.69 4.37 0.05
C THR A 110 -20.29 4.53 1.52
N LYS A 111 -21.06 3.94 2.45
CA LYS A 111 -20.74 3.98 3.89
C LYS A 111 -19.44 3.24 4.21
N ALA A 112 -19.25 2.07 3.58
CA ALA A 112 -18.01 1.29 3.74
C ALA A 112 -16.79 2.04 3.21
N MET A 113 -16.88 2.68 2.04
CA MET A 113 -15.79 3.50 1.50
C MET A 113 -15.51 4.73 2.35
N ALA A 114 -16.55 5.38 2.89
CA ALA A 114 -16.40 6.50 3.83
C ALA A 114 -15.70 6.05 5.13
N ALA A 115 -16.02 4.86 5.66
CA ALA A 115 -15.35 4.31 6.84
C ALA A 115 -13.86 4.02 6.57
N ILE A 116 -13.50 3.51 5.37
CA ILE A 116 -12.11 3.35 4.97
C ILE A 116 -11.40 4.70 4.94
N GLY A 117 -11.99 5.71 4.29
CA GLY A 117 -11.42 7.06 4.23
C GLY A 117 -11.20 7.67 5.62
N ALA A 118 -12.19 7.55 6.51
CA ALA A 118 -12.08 7.99 7.90
C ALA A 118 -10.95 7.25 8.65
N SER A 119 -10.82 5.92 8.44
CA SER A 119 -9.76 5.11 9.03
C SER A 119 -8.36 5.53 8.53
N ILE A 120 -8.23 5.91 7.25
CA ILE A 120 -6.98 6.43 6.69
C ILE A 120 -6.63 7.77 7.33
N GLY A 121 -7.60 8.70 7.43
CA GLY A 121 -7.41 10.00 8.08
C GLY A 121 -7.02 9.87 9.55
N MET A 122 -7.71 9.00 10.30
CA MET A 122 -7.38 8.70 11.70
C MET A 122 -5.96 8.11 11.81
N SER A 123 -5.60 7.18 10.94
CA SER A 123 -4.26 6.60 10.91
C SER A 123 -3.19 7.65 10.63
N PHE A 124 -3.46 8.60 9.74
CA PHE A 124 -2.54 9.69 9.45
C PHE A 124 -2.33 10.59 10.68
N MET A 125 -3.42 11.00 11.35
CA MET A 125 -3.36 11.83 12.54
C MET A 125 -2.57 11.15 13.67
N LEU A 126 -2.85 9.87 13.94
CA LEU A 126 -2.11 9.09 14.93
C LEU A 126 -0.64 8.93 14.55
N ALA A 127 -0.34 8.74 13.28
CA ALA A 127 1.03 8.55 12.80
C ALA A 127 1.90 9.79 13.00
N MET A 128 1.33 10.99 12.83
CA MET A 128 2.02 12.27 13.05
C MET A 128 2.45 12.46 14.50
N ILE A 129 1.73 11.84 15.43
CA ILE A 129 2.07 11.88 16.88
C ILE A 129 3.01 10.72 17.25
N LEU A 130 2.62 9.50 16.86
CA LEU A 130 3.36 8.28 17.25
C LEU A 130 4.71 8.15 16.55
N GLY A 131 4.84 8.63 15.30
CA GLY A 131 6.10 8.58 14.56
C GLY A 131 7.25 9.27 15.32
N PRO A 132 7.16 10.58 15.58
CA PRO A 132 8.18 11.31 16.35
C PRO A 132 8.38 10.74 17.77
N LEU A 133 7.30 10.31 18.45
CA LEU A 133 7.39 9.74 19.78
C LEU A 133 8.20 8.43 19.79
N ILE A 134 7.96 7.53 18.86
CA ILE A 134 8.72 6.28 18.74
C ILE A 134 10.16 6.57 18.33
N SER A 135 10.36 7.50 17.39
CA SER A 135 11.71 7.80 16.91
C SER A 135 12.57 8.49 17.96
N SER A 136 11.99 9.25 18.88
CA SER A 136 12.76 9.89 19.98
C SER A 136 13.38 8.87 20.93
N VAL A 137 12.84 7.64 21.00
CA VAL A 137 13.33 6.56 21.88
C VAL A 137 14.15 5.52 21.10
N MET A 138 13.72 5.18 19.88
CA MET A 138 14.24 4.04 19.12
C MET A 138 14.82 4.43 17.76
N GLY A 139 14.91 5.72 17.45
CA GLY A 139 15.35 6.21 16.15
C GLY A 139 14.43 5.82 14.98
N LEU A 140 14.89 6.06 13.75
CA LEU A 140 14.15 5.69 12.54
C LEU A 140 13.98 4.17 12.40
N ALA A 141 14.98 3.39 12.78
CA ALA A 141 14.91 1.93 12.78
C ALA A 141 13.73 1.41 13.63
N GLY A 142 13.50 2.02 14.81
CA GLY A 142 12.38 1.68 15.67
C GLY A 142 11.01 1.90 15.00
N VAL A 143 10.86 2.98 14.24
CA VAL A 143 9.62 3.24 13.48
C VAL A 143 9.37 2.15 12.43
N PHE A 144 10.43 1.68 11.75
CA PHE A 144 10.30 0.58 10.79
C PHE A 144 10.00 -0.76 11.47
N TRP A 145 10.57 -1.04 12.65
CA TRP A 145 10.23 -2.23 13.44
C TRP A 145 8.77 -2.23 13.90
N VAL A 146 8.28 -1.10 14.40
CA VAL A 146 6.86 -0.96 14.76
C VAL A 146 5.98 -1.12 13.53
N THR A 147 6.38 -0.59 12.37
CA THR A 147 5.66 -0.76 11.10
C THR A 147 5.61 -2.23 10.68
N ALA A 148 6.71 -2.99 10.83
CA ALA A 148 6.73 -4.43 10.57
C ALA A 148 5.78 -5.19 11.50
N LEU A 149 5.80 -4.86 12.81
CA LEU A 149 4.90 -5.45 13.79
C LEU A 149 3.43 -5.21 13.45
N LEU A 150 3.07 -3.97 13.10
CA LEU A 150 1.72 -3.62 12.65
C LEU A 150 1.32 -4.36 11.38
N GLY A 151 2.27 -4.58 10.46
CA GLY A 151 2.07 -5.41 9.28
C GLY A 151 1.75 -6.86 9.63
N CYS A 152 2.52 -7.46 10.56
CA CYS A 152 2.27 -8.82 11.07
C CYS A 152 0.91 -8.92 11.76
N LEU A 153 0.54 -7.93 12.59
CA LEU A 153 -0.79 -7.87 13.19
C LEU A 153 -1.88 -7.79 12.12
N GLY A 154 -1.66 -7.01 11.06
CA GLY A 154 -2.55 -6.94 9.90
C GLY A 154 -2.74 -8.31 9.24
N VAL A 155 -1.67 -9.09 9.05
CA VAL A 155 -1.76 -10.47 8.54
C VAL A 155 -2.58 -11.35 9.47
N LEU A 156 -2.34 -11.30 10.78
CA LEU A 156 -3.07 -12.11 11.76
C LEU A 156 -4.56 -11.76 11.79
N ILE A 157 -4.91 -10.47 11.82
CA ILE A 157 -6.30 -10.00 11.76
C ILE A 157 -6.95 -10.48 10.47
N PHE A 158 -6.27 -10.31 9.33
CA PHE A 158 -6.79 -10.73 8.04
C PHE A 158 -7.05 -12.24 7.97
N LEU A 159 -6.13 -13.05 8.47
CA LEU A 159 -6.28 -14.52 8.51
C LEU A 159 -7.42 -14.96 9.42
N ARG A 160 -7.66 -14.23 10.53
CA ARG A 160 -8.66 -14.59 11.54
C ARG A 160 -10.09 -14.20 11.14
N PHE A 161 -10.24 -13.01 10.50
CA PHE A 161 -11.56 -12.41 10.27
C PHE A 161 -12.02 -12.51 8.81
N VAL A 162 -11.13 -12.62 7.83
CA VAL A 162 -11.54 -12.69 6.43
C VAL A 162 -11.76 -14.15 6.01
N PRO A 163 -13.00 -14.52 5.58
CA PRO A 163 -13.33 -15.89 5.17
C PRO A 163 -12.43 -16.41 4.04
N ARG A 164 -12.14 -17.73 4.05
CA ARG A 164 -11.33 -18.36 2.99
C ARG A 164 -11.99 -18.35 1.62
N ARG A 165 -13.32 -18.35 1.57
CA ARG A 165 -14.12 -18.32 0.34
C ARG A 165 -14.84 -16.98 0.27
N VAL A 166 -14.19 -15.97 -0.25
CA VAL A 166 -14.90 -14.84 -0.84
C VAL A 166 -15.25 -15.32 -2.24
N ALA A 167 -16.55 -15.56 -2.47
CA ALA A 167 -17.03 -15.88 -3.82
C ALA A 167 -16.61 -14.71 -4.70
N LEU A 168 -15.74 -14.99 -5.67
CA LEU A 168 -15.45 -14.04 -6.73
C LEU A 168 -16.79 -13.85 -7.46
N GLN A 169 -17.51 -12.79 -7.14
CA GLN A 169 -18.51 -12.29 -8.06
C GLN A 169 -17.69 -11.80 -9.26
N SER A 170 -17.39 -12.76 -10.15
CA SER A 170 -16.90 -12.46 -11.47
C SER A 170 -18.06 -11.72 -12.16
N ASN A 171 -18.10 -10.41 -11.95
CA ASN A 171 -18.80 -9.55 -12.89
C ASN A 171 -18.04 -9.70 -14.21
N ARG A 172 -18.51 -10.65 -15.03
CA ARG A 172 -18.05 -10.84 -16.42
C ARG A 172 -18.16 -9.56 -17.23
N GLU A 173 -18.87 -8.57 -16.73
CA GLU A 173 -19.04 -7.25 -17.34
C GLU A 173 -17.86 -6.31 -17.14
N THR A 174 -16.96 -6.58 -16.19
CA THR A 174 -15.75 -5.75 -15.90
C THR A 174 -14.44 -6.44 -16.23
N SER A 175 -14.43 -7.52 -17.00
CA SER A 175 -13.21 -7.96 -17.64
C SER A 175 -12.81 -6.86 -18.63
N THR A 176 -11.90 -5.99 -18.20
CA THR A 176 -11.28 -4.99 -19.08
C THR A 176 -10.55 -5.76 -20.16
N ASP A 177 -11.27 -6.08 -21.22
CA ASP A 177 -10.69 -6.65 -22.42
C ASP A 177 -9.85 -5.54 -23.03
N LEU A 178 -8.54 -5.63 -22.88
CA LEU A 178 -7.59 -4.68 -23.44
C LEU A 178 -7.80 -4.51 -24.96
N SER A 179 -8.39 -5.52 -25.61
CA SER A 179 -8.78 -5.46 -27.01
C SER A 179 -9.97 -4.50 -27.23
N GLN A 180 -10.90 -4.40 -26.27
CA GLN A 180 -12.00 -3.45 -26.34
C GLN A 180 -11.52 -2.02 -26.06
N MET A 181 -10.57 -1.84 -25.14
CA MET A 181 -9.99 -0.52 -24.86
C MET A 181 -9.22 0.02 -26.07
N SER A 182 -8.48 -0.82 -26.79
CA SER A 182 -7.82 -0.41 -28.04
C SER A 182 -8.81 -0.05 -29.16
N ARG A 183 -9.96 -0.72 -29.23
CA ARG A 183 -11.04 -0.40 -30.19
C ARG A 183 -11.75 0.91 -29.84
N LEU A 184 -12.00 1.17 -28.54
CA LEU A 184 -12.59 2.42 -28.08
C LEU A 184 -11.69 3.62 -28.36
N LEU A 185 -10.38 3.47 -28.21
CA LEU A 185 -9.39 4.52 -28.52
C LEU A 185 -9.24 4.76 -30.04
N GLN A 186 -9.65 3.81 -30.88
CA GLN A 186 -9.61 3.91 -32.34
C GLN A 186 -10.95 4.30 -32.95
N ASP A 187 -12.02 4.45 -32.17
CA ASP A 187 -13.33 4.84 -32.69
C ASP A 187 -13.36 6.34 -32.99
N PRO A 188 -13.42 6.74 -34.28
CA PRO A 188 -13.40 8.12 -34.70
C PRO A 188 -14.64 8.92 -34.22
N ASN A 189 -15.73 8.24 -33.85
CA ASN A 189 -16.93 8.89 -33.33
C ASN A 189 -16.76 9.35 -31.89
N LEU A 190 -15.97 8.62 -31.07
CA LEU A 190 -15.63 9.03 -29.69
C LEU A 190 -14.62 10.18 -29.67
N LEU A 191 -13.71 10.23 -30.65
CA LEU A 191 -12.72 11.30 -30.77
C LEU A 191 -13.32 12.64 -31.26
N ARG A 192 -14.56 12.63 -31.79
CA ARG A 192 -15.28 13.84 -32.24
C ARG A 192 -16.16 14.46 -31.17
N LEU A 193 -16.28 13.86 -29.99
CA LEU A 193 -17.12 14.34 -28.89
C LEU A 193 -16.36 15.22 -27.87
N ASN A 194 -15.10 15.60 -28.18
CA ASN A 194 -14.30 16.50 -27.35
C ASN A 194 -14.03 17.82 -28.09
#